data_4f3ea71b406abba1d40147ba6fbce8ea
#
_entry.id   4f3ea71b406abba1d40147ba6fbce8ea
#
_cell.length_a   1.000
_cell.length_b   1.000
_cell.length_c   1.000
_cell.angle_alpha   90.00
_cell.angle_beta   90.00
_cell.angle_gamma   90.00
#
_symmetry.space_group_name_H-M   'P 1'
#
loop_
_entity.id
_entity.type
_entity.pdbx_description
1 polymer ?
#
loop_
_entity_poly.entity_id
_entity_poly.type
_entity_poly.pdbx_seq_one_letter_code
_entity_poly.pdbx_strand_id
1 'polypeptide(L)'
;SMIDQLKQRCHVSLAVSLHATNDVLRDQIVPINQKYPLKELMAACRRYVEGAPRARVTIEYILLGGVNDGDDDAAALIRLLKTVPSKVNLIPYNPYPGGQYQRPSNRAMDRFRSHLIQAGLTTVTRKTRGEDIEAACGQLAGQFKDRTRRSQSVNVQ
;
A
#
# COMPACT_ATOMS: atom_id res chain seq x y z
N SER A 1 16.54 7.61 6.23
CA SER A 1 15.09 7.79 6.17
C SER A 1 14.44 7.25 7.43
N MET A 2 13.16 7.54 7.62
CA MET A 2 12.39 7.04 8.77
C MET A 2 12.34 5.51 8.80
N ILE A 3 12.24 4.86 7.66
CA ILE A 3 12.26 3.40 7.53
C ILE A 3 13.59 2.83 8.02
N ASP A 4 14.69 3.45 7.66
CA ASP A 4 16.02 3.01 8.09
C ASP A 4 16.21 3.17 9.61
N GLN A 5 15.63 4.22 10.20
CA GLN A 5 15.65 4.42 11.65
C GLN A 5 14.82 3.37 12.39
N LEU A 6 13.66 2.98 11.86
CA LEU A 6 12.81 1.93 12.45
C LEU A 6 13.53 0.58 12.48
N LYS A 7 14.25 0.26 11.43
CA LYS A 7 15.04 -0.96 11.34
C LYS A 7 16.09 -1.09 12.45
N GLN A 8 16.68 0.01 12.85
CA GLN A 8 17.72 0.02 13.88
C GLN A 8 17.17 -0.12 15.31
N ARG A 9 15.87 0.18 15.51
CA ARG A 9 15.28 0.30 16.84
C ARG A 9 14.38 -0.84 17.25
N CYS A 10 13.69 -1.51 16.32
CA CYS A 10 12.67 -2.52 16.63
C CYS A 10 12.50 -3.55 15.51
N HIS A 11 12.16 -4.78 15.89
CA HIS A 11 11.64 -5.80 14.97
C HIS A 11 10.18 -5.46 14.62
N VAL A 12 9.94 -4.42 13.85
CA VAL A 12 8.60 -3.97 13.47
C VAL A 12 8.30 -4.45 12.06
N SER A 13 7.10 -5.02 11.87
CA SER A 13 6.59 -5.28 10.53
C SER A 13 6.33 -3.97 9.82
N LEU A 14 6.98 -3.76 8.67
CA LEU A 14 6.80 -2.55 7.88
C LEU A 14 5.56 -2.68 7.03
N ALA A 15 4.65 -1.72 7.16
CA ALA A 15 3.47 -1.59 6.30
C ALA A 15 3.57 -0.31 5.48
N VAL A 16 3.34 -0.43 4.18
CA VAL A 16 3.44 0.68 3.24
C VAL A 16 2.12 0.86 2.51
N SER A 17 1.55 2.05 2.61
CA SER A 17 0.37 2.45 1.86
C SER A 17 0.81 2.89 0.46
N LEU A 18 0.82 1.97 -0.48
CA LEU A 18 1.34 2.20 -1.83
C LEU A 18 0.30 2.85 -2.75
N HIS A 19 -0.81 2.20 -2.96
CA HIS A 19 -2.02 2.62 -3.67
C HIS A 19 -1.85 2.96 -5.15
N ALA A 20 -0.66 3.10 -5.66
CA ALA A 20 -0.39 3.34 -7.08
C ALA A 20 0.99 2.81 -7.47
N THR A 21 1.18 2.54 -8.76
CA THR A 21 2.43 1.99 -9.31
C THR A 21 3.20 3.00 -10.15
N ASN A 22 2.73 4.25 -10.20
CA ASN A 22 3.42 5.36 -10.86
C ASN A 22 3.27 6.63 -10.02
N ASP A 23 4.24 7.53 -10.16
CA ASP A 23 4.29 8.75 -9.36
C ASP A 23 3.17 9.73 -9.70
N VAL A 24 2.74 9.79 -10.95
CA VAL A 24 1.68 10.72 -11.39
C VAL A 24 0.39 10.44 -10.64
N LEU A 25 -0.05 9.19 -10.63
CA LEU A 25 -1.25 8.80 -9.90
C LEU A 25 -1.03 8.87 -8.39
N ARG A 26 0.13 8.42 -7.92
CA ARG A 26 0.42 8.40 -6.49
C ARG A 26 0.49 9.80 -5.90
N ASP A 27 0.96 10.79 -6.64
CA ASP A 27 0.95 12.20 -6.22
C ASP A 27 -0.47 12.71 -5.96
N GLN A 28 -1.45 12.21 -6.72
CA GLN A 28 -2.86 12.57 -6.56
C GLN A 28 -3.52 11.87 -5.37
N ILE A 29 -3.19 10.61 -5.14
CA ILE A 29 -3.81 9.78 -4.11
C ILE A 29 -3.08 9.89 -2.78
N VAL A 30 -1.77 9.94 -2.82
CA VAL A 30 -0.88 9.99 -1.64
C VAL A 30 0.03 11.20 -1.77
N PRO A 31 -0.37 12.38 -1.28
CA PRO A 31 0.38 13.63 -1.50
C PRO A 31 1.84 13.58 -1.02
N ILE A 32 2.15 12.79 -0.01
CA ILE A 32 3.53 12.65 0.49
C ILE A 32 4.47 12.06 -0.57
N ASN A 33 3.96 11.47 -1.65
CA ASN A 33 4.78 10.95 -2.74
C ASN A 33 5.60 12.05 -3.42
N GLN A 34 5.15 13.29 -3.42
CA GLN A 34 5.91 14.40 -3.97
C GLN A 34 7.24 14.59 -3.24
N LYS A 35 7.26 14.30 -1.95
CA LYS A 35 8.46 14.38 -1.11
C LYS A 35 9.27 13.09 -1.15
N TYR A 36 8.59 11.94 -1.22
CA TYR A 36 9.20 10.60 -1.23
C TYR A 36 8.64 9.78 -2.38
N PRO A 37 9.16 9.96 -3.61
CA PRO A 37 8.64 9.26 -4.78
C PRO A 37 8.88 7.75 -4.70
N LEU A 38 8.19 7.00 -5.54
CA LEU A 38 8.21 5.53 -5.55
C LEU A 38 9.62 4.94 -5.59
N LYS A 39 10.51 5.52 -6.37
CA LYS A 39 11.91 5.05 -6.47
C LYS A 39 12.60 5.04 -5.10
N GLU A 40 12.44 6.12 -4.33
CA GLU A 40 13.03 6.24 -2.99
C GLU A 40 12.34 5.32 -1.99
N LEU A 41 11.01 5.24 -2.06
CA LEU A 41 10.23 4.35 -1.21
C LEU A 41 10.63 2.89 -1.41
N MET A 42 10.73 2.44 -2.66
CA MET A 42 11.09 1.06 -2.97
C MET A 42 12.54 0.76 -2.60
N ALA A 43 13.45 1.73 -2.76
CA ALA A 43 14.83 1.58 -2.31
C ALA A 43 14.90 1.41 -0.78
N ALA A 44 14.13 2.17 -0.03
CA ALA A 44 14.05 2.03 1.43
C ALA A 44 13.47 0.68 1.85
N CYS A 45 12.45 0.18 1.14
CA CYS A 45 11.89 -1.15 1.37
C CYS A 45 12.94 -2.25 1.14
N ARG A 46 13.73 -2.14 0.07
CA ARG A 46 14.81 -3.10 -0.22
C ARG A 46 15.85 -3.10 0.89
N ARG A 47 16.29 -1.92 1.35
CA ARG A 47 17.23 -1.83 2.48
C ARG A 47 16.67 -2.46 3.75
N TYR A 48 15.38 -2.28 3.99
CA TYR A 48 14.72 -2.88 5.15
C TYR A 48 14.80 -4.41 5.13
N VAL A 49 14.45 -5.04 4.00
CA VAL A 49 14.44 -6.51 3.90
C VAL A 49 15.84 -7.11 3.81
N GLU A 50 16.83 -6.40 3.25
CA GLU A 50 18.22 -6.87 3.18
C GLU A 50 18.82 -7.11 4.56
N GLY A 51 18.48 -6.28 5.54
CA GLY A 51 18.98 -6.45 6.91
C GLY A 51 18.16 -7.39 7.77
N ALA A 52 17.09 -7.98 7.24
CA ALA A 52 16.22 -8.89 7.95
C ALA A 52 15.72 -9.97 6.98
N PRO A 53 16.49 -11.06 6.79
CA PRO A 53 16.25 -12.06 5.72
C PRO A 53 14.86 -12.71 5.71
N ARG A 54 14.18 -12.73 6.86
CA ARG A 54 12.82 -13.26 6.97
C ARG A 54 11.74 -12.19 6.97
N ALA A 55 12.14 -10.92 6.91
CA ALA A 55 11.18 -9.81 6.92
C ALA A 55 10.46 -9.69 5.58
N ARG A 56 9.18 -9.37 5.66
CA ARG A 56 8.36 -9.02 4.50
C ARG A 56 7.74 -7.66 4.74
N VAL A 57 7.57 -6.91 3.65
CA VAL A 57 6.87 -5.64 3.68
C VAL A 57 5.40 -5.92 3.38
N THR A 58 4.50 -5.40 4.21
CA THR A 58 3.07 -5.44 3.92
C THR A 58 2.72 -4.24 3.05
N ILE A 59 2.26 -4.49 1.83
CA ILE A 59 1.87 -3.47 0.88
C ILE A 59 0.36 -3.33 0.92
N GLU A 60 -0.13 -2.16 1.31
CA GLU A 60 -1.55 -1.83 1.26
C GLU A 60 -1.84 -1.14 -0.07
N TYR A 61 -2.85 -1.63 -0.78
CA TYR A 61 -3.24 -1.13 -2.09
C TYR A 61 -4.75 -0.99 -2.16
N ILE A 62 -5.23 0.25 -2.25
CA ILE A 62 -6.66 0.55 -2.39
C ILE A 62 -7.01 0.46 -3.88
N LEU A 63 -7.98 -0.40 -4.21
CA LEU A 63 -8.49 -0.54 -5.56
C LEU A 63 -9.56 0.51 -5.83
N LEU A 64 -9.29 1.39 -6.77
CA LEU A 64 -10.19 2.44 -7.24
C LEU A 64 -10.75 2.04 -8.59
N GLY A 65 -12.07 1.93 -8.70
CA GLY A 65 -12.74 1.46 -9.90
C GLY A 65 -12.39 2.28 -11.15
N GLY A 66 -11.83 1.62 -12.16
CA GLY A 66 -11.45 2.25 -13.42
C GLY A 66 -10.19 3.13 -13.35
N VAL A 67 -9.50 3.18 -12.22
CA VAL A 67 -8.31 4.03 -12.03
C VAL A 67 -7.04 3.21 -11.91
N ASN A 68 -6.98 2.28 -10.95
CA ASN A 68 -5.78 1.49 -10.67
C ASN A 68 -6.06 -0.01 -10.52
N ASP A 69 -7.19 -0.47 -11.00
CA ASP A 69 -7.67 -1.85 -10.84
C ASP A 69 -7.54 -2.71 -12.12
N GLY A 70 -6.83 -2.21 -13.13
CA GLY A 70 -6.66 -2.89 -14.41
C GLY A 70 -5.53 -3.92 -14.41
N ASP A 71 -5.47 -4.70 -15.49
CA ASP A 71 -4.42 -5.73 -15.68
C ASP A 71 -3.03 -5.11 -15.76
N ASP A 72 -2.91 -3.95 -16.39
CA ASP A 72 -1.64 -3.22 -16.49
C ASP A 72 -1.16 -2.74 -15.12
N ASP A 73 -2.09 -2.34 -14.26
CA ASP A 73 -1.77 -1.95 -12.88
C ASP A 73 -1.26 -3.13 -12.07
N ALA A 74 -1.89 -4.29 -12.22
CA ALA A 74 -1.45 -5.53 -11.57
C ALA A 74 -0.06 -5.93 -12.05
N ALA A 75 0.20 -5.87 -13.35
CA ALA A 75 1.50 -6.19 -13.92
C ALA A 75 2.59 -5.22 -13.43
N ALA A 76 2.27 -3.94 -13.35
CA ALA A 76 3.20 -2.93 -12.84
C ALA A 76 3.51 -3.14 -11.36
N LEU A 77 2.51 -3.52 -10.56
CA LEU A 77 2.70 -3.83 -9.14
C LEU A 77 3.61 -5.05 -8.97
N ILE A 78 3.39 -6.09 -9.76
CA ILE A 78 4.24 -7.29 -9.74
C ILE A 78 5.70 -6.94 -10.04
N ARG A 79 5.93 -6.13 -11.07
CA ARG A 79 7.29 -5.68 -11.41
C ARG A 79 7.92 -4.86 -10.28
N LEU A 80 7.14 -3.98 -9.68
CA LEU A 80 7.61 -3.10 -8.60
C LEU A 80 8.03 -3.90 -7.37
N LEU A 81 7.30 -4.97 -7.04
CA LEU A 81 7.55 -5.79 -5.86
C LEU A 81 8.50 -6.98 -6.11
N LYS A 82 9.00 -7.12 -7.31
CA LYS A 82 9.84 -8.27 -7.69
C LYS A 82 11.10 -8.43 -6.83
N THR A 83 11.67 -7.31 -6.40
CA THR A 83 12.91 -7.28 -5.60
C THR A 83 12.67 -7.09 -4.11
N VAL A 84 11.40 -7.03 -3.69
CA VAL A 84 11.02 -6.81 -2.29
C VAL A 84 10.08 -7.93 -1.85
N PRO A 85 10.52 -8.82 -0.94
CA PRO A 85 9.61 -9.81 -0.36
C PRO A 85 8.42 -9.10 0.31
N SER A 86 7.22 -9.34 -0.20
CA SER A 86 6.04 -8.57 0.16
C SER A 86 4.82 -9.44 0.34
N LYS A 87 3.91 -8.94 1.16
CA LYS A 87 2.53 -9.39 1.26
C LYS A 87 1.64 -8.23 0.85
N VAL A 88 0.64 -8.48 0.01
CA VAL A 88 -0.26 -7.44 -0.49
C VAL A 88 -1.62 -7.54 0.18
N ASN A 89 -2.07 -6.45 0.75
CA ASN A 89 -3.45 -6.29 1.23
C ASN A 89 -4.21 -5.42 0.23
N LEU A 90 -5.15 -6.02 -0.48
CA LEU A 90 -6.04 -5.31 -1.39
C LEU A 90 -7.24 -4.80 -0.60
N ILE A 91 -7.52 -3.51 -0.73
CA ILE A 91 -8.61 -2.83 -0.04
C ILE A 91 -9.56 -2.28 -1.09
N PRO A 92 -10.77 -2.81 -1.24
CA PRO A 92 -11.74 -2.24 -2.17
C PRO A 92 -12.18 -0.88 -1.65
N TYR A 93 -12.13 0.12 -2.52
CA TYR A 93 -12.63 1.46 -2.20
C TYR A 93 -14.14 1.44 -2.05
N ASN A 94 -14.64 2.08 -1.02
CA ASN A 94 -16.08 2.29 -0.85
C ASN A 94 -16.40 3.77 -1.02
N PRO A 95 -17.28 4.11 -1.99
CA PRO A 95 -17.68 5.48 -2.22
C PRO A 95 -18.36 6.11 -1.01
N TYR A 96 -18.15 7.40 -0.84
CA TYR A 96 -18.83 8.21 0.16
C TYR A 96 -19.38 9.47 -0.51
N PRO A 97 -20.37 10.15 0.10
CA PRO A 97 -20.91 11.40 -0.47
C PRO A 97 -19.81 12.44 -0.67
N GLY A 98 -19.70 12.98 -1.88
CA GLY A 98 -18.66 13.94 -2.25
C GLY A 98 -17.34 13.34 -2.69
N GLY A 99 -17.18 12.02 -2.62
CA GLY A 99 -16.00 11.32 -3.11
C GLY A 99 -15.98 11.24 -4.64
N GLN A 100 -14.76 11.31 -5.23
CA GLN A 100 -14.59 11.33 -6.68
C GLN A 100 -14.28 9.95 -7.28
N TYR A 101 -14.04 8.93 -6.47
CA TYR A 101 -13.68 7.60 -6.94
C TYR A 101 -14.86 6.63 -6.82
N GLN A 102 -14.74 5.51 -7.53
CA GLN A 102 -15.76 4.46 -7.54
C GLN A 102 -15.23 3.17 -6.96
N ARG A 103 -16.13 2.35 -6.47
CA ARG A 103 -15.79 0.99 -6.04
C ARG A 103 -15.43 0.14 -7.26
N PRO A 104 -14.36 -0.66 -7.22
CA PRO A 104 -14.08 -1.62 -8.27
C PRO A 104 -15.18 -2.71 -8.30
N SER A 105 -15.44 -3.27 -9.48
CA SER A 105 -16.34 -4.41 -9.59
C SER A 105 -15.73 -5.64 -8.89
N ASN A 106 -16.57 -6.57 -8.45
CA ASN A 106 -16.10 -7.83 -7.87
C ASN A 106 -15.23 -8.61 -8.86
N ARG A 107 -15.59 -8.57 -10.14
CA ARG A 107 -14.82 -9.20 -11.21
C ARG A 107 -13.44 -8.59 -11.36
N ALA A 108 -13.34 -7.26 -11.33
CA ALA A 108 -12.05 -6.55 -11.40
C ALA A 108 -11.17 -6.87 -10.19
N MET A 109 -11.74 -6.92 -8.99
CA MET A 109 -11.02 -7.28 -7.77
C MET A 109 -10.48 -8.71 -7.83
N ASP A 110 -11.30 -9.68 -8.23
CA ASP A 110 -10.90 -11.08 -8.33
C ASP A 110 -9.81 -11.27 -9.38
N ARG A 111 -9.94 -10.58 -10.50
CA ARG A 111 -8.95 -10.63 -11.58
C ARG A 111 -7.61 -10.03 -11.14
N PHE A 112 -7.63 -8.88 -10.49
CA PHE A 112 -6.43 -8.23 -9.95
C PHE A 112 -5.73 -9.14 -8.93
N ARG A 113 -6.49 -9.67 -7.99
CA ARG A 113 -5.99 -10.61 -6.98
C ARG A 113 -5.38 -11.86 -7.62
N SER A 114 -6.05 -12.43 -8.61
CA SER A 114 -5.57 -13.63 -9.31
C SER A 114 -4.23 -13.39 -10.00
N HIS A 115 -4.05 -12.24 -10.62
CA HIS A 115 -2.76 -11.87 -11.23
C HIS A 115 -1.62 -11.86 -10.21
N LEU A 116 -1.86 -11.27 -9.04
CA LEU A 116 -0.86 -11.20 -7.99
C LEU A 116 -0.52 -12.59 -7.43
N ILE A 117 -1.52 -13.42 -7.19
CA ILE A 117 -1.34 -14.77 -6.66
C ILE A 117 -0.58 -15.65 -7.66
N GLN A 118 -0.91 -15.57 -8.93
CA GLN A 118 -0.23 -16.31 -10.00
C GLN A 118 1.24 -15.90 -10.13
N ALA A 119 1.56 -14.66 -9.79
CA ALA A 119 2.94 -14.16 -9.77
C ALA A 119 3.72 -14.56 -8.50
N GLY A 120 3.11 -15.29 -7.58
CA GLY A 120 3.74 -15.76 -6.35
C GLY A 120 3.63 -14.79 -5.18
N LEU A 121 2.83 -13.73 -5.29
CA LEU A 121 2.61 -12.77 -4.21
C LEU A 121 1.51 -13.26 -3.27
N THR A 122 1.78 -13.27 -1.98
CA THR A 122 0.77 -13.52 -0.96
C THR A 122 -0.19 -12.32 -0.95
N THR A 123 -1.44 -12.55 -1.31
CA THR A 123 -2.42 -11.48 -1.50
C THR A 123 -3.70 -11.78 -0.72
N VAL A 124 -4.13 -10.82 0.07
CA VAL A 124 -5.36 -10.89 0.85
C VAL A 124 -6.24 -9.72 0.48
N THR A 125 -7.55 -9.97 0.29
CA THR A 125 -8.53 -8.91 0.11
C THR A 125 -9.16 -8.60 1.46
N ARG A 126 -9.00 -7.35 1.89
CA ARG A 126 -9.55 -6.89 3.16
C ARG A 126 -11.00 -6.44 2.97
N LYS A 127 -11.91 -7.01 3.77
CA LYS A 127 -13.28 -6.50 3.84
C LYS A 127 -13.29 -5.32 4.80
N THR A 128 -13.63 -4.13 4.28
CA THR A 128 -13.75 -2.93 5.11
C THR A 128 -15.17 -2.76 5.59
N ARG A 129 -15.35 -2.50 6.90
CA ARG A 129 -16.61 -2.01 7.46
C ARG A 129 -16.70 -0.50 7.26
N GLY A 130 -17.89 0.10 7.43
CA GLY A 130 -18.12 1.53 7.20
C GLY A 130 -17.13 2.46 7.91
N GLU A 131 -16.77 2.17 9.14
CA GLU A 131 -15.80 2.94 9.92
C GLU A 131 -14.38 2.86 9.34
N ASP A 132 -13.98 1.70 8.85
CA ASP A 132 -12.69 1.50 8.20
C ASP A 132 -12.60 2.26 6.87
N ILE A 133 -13.73 2.51 6.22
CA ILE A 133 -13.82 3.26 4.97
C ILE A 133 -13.45 4.72 5.21
N GLU A 134 -13.97 5.36 6.25
CA GLU A 134 -13.62 6.73 6.59
C GLU A 134 -12.13 6.86 6.91
N ALA A 135 -11.58 5.89 7.63
CA ALA A 135 -10.15 5.85 7.93
C ALA A 135 -9.31 5.71 6.66
N ALA A 136 -9.72 4.86 5.70
CA ALA A 136 -9.03 4.70 4.42
C ALA A 136 -9.09 5.98 3.59
N CYS A 137 -10.25 6.63 3.53
CA CYS A 137 -10.42 7.92 2.85
C CYS A 137 -9.58 9.01 3.50
N GLY A 138 -9.52 9.05 4.83
CA GLY A 138 -8.67 9.96 5.57
C GLY A 138 -7.18 9.75 5.26
N GLN A 139 -6.75 8.52 5.08
CA GLN A 139 -5.38 8.20 4.67
C GLN A 139 -5.06 8.70 3.27
N LEU A 140 -6.00 8.57 2.34
CA LEU A 140 -5.87 9.13 0.99
C LEU A 140 -5.82 10.66 1.01
N ALA A 141 -6.43 11.29 2.01
CA ALA A 141 -6.43 12.74 2.18
C ALA A 141 -5.19 13.28 2.91
N GLY A 142 -4.17 12.46 3.15
CA GLY A 142 -2.88 12.93 3.67
C GLY A 142 -2.62 12.70 5.14
N GLN A 143 -3.35 11.80 5.80
CA GLN A 143 -3.11 11.46 7.21
C GLN A 143 -2.00 10.41 7.43
N PHE A 144 -1.11 10.29 6.48
CA PHE A 144 0.03 9.37 6.56
C PHE A 144 0.88 9.61 7.82
N LYS A 145 0.99 10.86 8.26
CA LYS A 145 1.73 11.21 9.48
C LYS A 145 1.14 10.60 10.74
N ASP A 146 -0.17 10.54 10.84
CA ASP A 146 -0.84 10.03 12.05
C ASP A 146 -0.67 8.51 12.19
N ARG A 147 -0.67 7.81 11.08
CA ARG A 147 -0.44 6.37 11.07
C ARG A 147 0.97 6.01 11.53
N THR A 148 1.95 6.80 11.12
CA THR A 148 3.35 6.62 11.54
C THR A 148 3.50 6.89 13.04
N ARG A 149 2.80 7.90 13.57
CA ARG A 149 2.79 8.19 15.01
C ARG A 149 2.15 7.08 15.82
N ARG A 150 1.05 6.49 15.36
CA ARG A 150 0.41 5.36 16.03
C ARG A 150 1.33 4.16 16.11
N SER A 151 2.04 3.86 15.04
CA SER A 151 3.02 2.78 15.04
C SER A 151 4.14 3.03 16.03
N GLN A 152 4.59 4.28 16.16
CA GLN A 152 5.63 4.66 17.12
C GLN A 152 5.13 4.61 18.56
N SER A 153 3.90 5.03 18.84
CA SER A 153 3.36 5.01 20.20
C SER A 153 3.06 3.60 20.72
N VAL A 154 2.67 2.68 19.85
CA VAL A 154 2.46 1.28 20.20
C VAL A 154 3.78 0.58 20.57
N ASN A 155 4.88 1.04 20.00
CA ASN A 155 6.21 0.46 20.25
C ASN A 155 6.93 1.02 21.48
N VAL A 156 6.41 2.07 22.08
CA VAL A 156 6.98 2.70 23.29
C VAL A 156 6.32 2.19 24.58
N GLN A 157 5.25 1.46 24.44
CA GLN A 157 4.57 0.79 25.55
C GLN A 157 4.97 -0.68 25.65
#